data_b97de9a3db6634b83d7647240d628126
#
_entry.id   b97de9a3db6634b83d7647240d628126
#
_cell.length_a   1.000
_cell.length_b   1.000
_cell.length_c   1.000
_cell.angle_alpha   90.00
_cell.angle_beta   90.00
_cell.angle_gamma   90.00
#
_symmetry.space_group_name_H-M   'P 1'
#
loop_
_entity.id
_entity.type
_entity.pdbx_description
1 polymer ?
#
loop_
_entity_poly.entity_id
_entity_poly.type
_entity_poly.pdbx_seq_one_letter_code
_entity_poly.pdbx_strand_id
1 'polypeptide(L)'
;MAELSLRGVRAGYGETVVLEDIAFDLPERGALAILGRNGVGKTTLLATIMGHTTFHAGNIEYRSKPIAKLPVYERCRLGIGLVPQTRDIFPSLTVEENLTVATRPGRWTFERVYDLFPKLAERRSHWGNQISGGEQQMLAIGRALMGNPTLLLMDEPLEGLAPIIVEVLLQALQRLIREDSLAVVLVEQHAKLALGVTQSALVLNRGRIAYNGPSADLLADPRRLTSLVVA
;
A
#
# COMPACT_ATOMS: atom_id res chain seq x y z
N MET A 1 -15.82 2.49 12.56
CA MET A 1 -16.35 2.04 11.24
C MET A 1 -15.22 1.41 10.45
N ALA A 2 -15.51 0.61 9.41
CA ALA A 2 -14.45 0.09 8.53
C ALA A 2 -14.07 1.17 7.51
N GLU A 3 -12.77 1.38 7.31
CA GLU A 3 -12.23 2.20 6.21
C GLU A 3 -12.41 1.47 4.88
N LEU A 4 -12.08 0.15 4.88
CA LEU A 4 -12.21 -0.73 3.73
C LEU A 4 -12.83 -2.06 4.18
N SER A 5 -13.79 -2.57 3.43
CA SER A 5 -14.46 -3.85 3.67
C SER A 5 -14.55 -4.64 2.38
N LEU A 6 -14.10 -5.90 2.40
CA LEU A 6 -14.25 -6.85 1.31
C LEU A 6 -15.12 -8.02 1.79
N ARG A 7 -16.03 -8.51 0.93
CA ARG A 7 -16.91 -9.64 1.22
C ARG A 7 -17.00 -10.54 0.01
N GLY A 8 -16.49 -11.76 0.12
CA GLY A 8 -16.57 -12.80 -0.91
C GLY A 8 -16.01 -12.37 -2.26
N VAL A 9 -14.94 -11.55 -2.26
CA VAL A 9 -14.41 -10.95 -3.49
C VAL A 9 -13.73 -12.01 -4.34
N ARG A 10 -14.14 -12.06 -5.61
CA ARG A 10 -13.55 -12.86 -6.67
C ARG A 10 -13.12 -11.93 -7.80
N ALA A 11 -11.83 -11.96 -8.14
CA ALA A 11 -11.24 -11.04 -9.11
C ALA A 11 -9.99 -11.62 -9.79
N GLY A 12 -9.60 -11.02 -10.92
CA GLY A 12 -8.42 -11.45 -11.67
C GLY A 12 -8.24 -10.67 -12.96
N TYR A 13 -7.84 -11.34 -14.03
CA TYR A 13 -7.54 -10.71 -15.32
C TYR A 13 -8.27 -11.44 -16.47
N GLY A 14 -9.18 -10.76 -17.15
CA GLY A 14 -10.08 -11.37 -18.10
C GLY A 14 -10.87 -12.51 -17.43
N GLU A 15 -10.83 -13.70 -18.00
CA GLU A 15 -11.49 -14.90 -17.46
C GLU A 15 -10.67 -15.59 -16.35
N THR A 16 -9.39 -15.21 -16.18
CA THR A 16 -8.52 -15.84 -15.17
C THR A 16 -8.81 -15.28 -13.80
N VAL A 17 -9.30 -16.11 -12.89
CA VAL A 17 -9.51 -15.78 -11.49
C VAL A 17 -8.21 -15.99 -10.71
N VAL A 18 -7.75 -14.96 -10.03
CA VAL A 18 -6.56 -14.97 -9.18
C VAL A 18 -6.93 -14.94 -7.69
N LEU A 19 -7.99 -14.20 -7.35
CA LEU A 19 -8.48 -14.06 -6.00
C LEU A 19 -9.83 -14.77 -5.85
N GLU A 20 -9.97 -15.58 -4.82
CA GLU A 20 -11.19 -16.32 -4.51
C GLU A 20 -11.61 -16.14 -3.05
N ASP A 21 -12.86 -15.72 -2.87
CA ASP A 21 -13.51 -15.58 -1.56
C ASP A 21 -12.73 -14.72 -0.57
N ILE A 22 -12.20 -13.58 -1.03
CA ILE A 22 -11.48 -12.64 -0.17
C ILE A 22 -12.48 -11.86 0.68
N ALA A 23 -12.33 -11.98 2.02
CA ALA A 23 -13.15 -11.27 2.98
C ALA A 23 -12.32 -10.77 4.17
N PHE A 24 -12.31 -9.45 4.39
CA PHE A 24 -11.69 -8.82 5.56
C PHE A 24 -12.20 -7.40 5.77
N ASP A 25 -11.94 -6.85 6.95
CA ASP A 25 -12.16 -5.45 7.29
C ASP A 25 -10.85 -4.79 7.68
N LEU A 26 -10.63 -3.57 7.19
CA LEU A 26 -9.63 -2.64 7.69
C LEU A 26 -10.37 -1.54 8.44
N PRO A 27 -10.15 -1.36 9.75
CA PRO A 27 -10.76 -0.25 10.50
C PRO A 27 -10.19 1.11 10.05
N GLU A 28 -10.91 2.18 10.35
CA GLU A 28 -10.38 3.54 10.21
C GLU A 28 -9.03 3.64 10.95
N ARG A 29 -8.04 4.28 10.32
CA ARG A 29 -6.68 4.44 10.87
C ARG A 29 -5.97 3.12 11.16
N GLY A 30 -6.49 2.00 10.63
CA GLY A 30 -5.88 0.67 10.78
C GLY A 30 -4.70 0.47 9.84
N ALA A 31 -3.77 -0.38 10.24
CA ALA A 31 -2.70 -0.84 9.36
C ALA A 31 -2.71 -2.36 9.24
N LEU A 32 -2.76 -2.83 7.99
CA LEU A 32 -2.85 -4.23 7.62
C LEU A 32 -1.63 -4.63 6.79
N ALA A 33 -0.89 -5.65 7.24
CA ALA A 33 0.10 -6.33 6.41
C ALA A 33 -0.56 -7.41 5.55
N ILE A 34 -0.23 -7.48 4.28
CA ILE A 34 -0.59 -8.60 3.40
C ILE A 34 0.69 -9.35 3.05
N LEU A 35 0.79 -10.58 3.52
CA LEU A 35 1.95 -11.44 3.40
C LEU A 35 1.64 -12.63 2.48
N GLY A 36 2.69 -13.26 1.97
CA GLY A 36 2.62 -14.47 1.14
C GLY A 36 3.72 -14.49 0.09
N ARG A 37 3.90 -15.63 -0.56
CA ARG A 37 4.90 -15.83 -1.62
C ARG A 37 4.61 -14.96 -2.86
N ASN A 38 5.61 -14.87 -3.75
CA ASN A 38 5.38 -14.24 -5.04
C ASN A 38 4.37 -15.06 -5.86
N GLY A 39 3.50 -14.34 -6.58
CA GLY A 39 2.46 -14.95 -7.41
C GLY A 39 1.20 -15.44 -6.67
N VAL A 40 1.07 -15.30 -5.35
CA VAL A 40 -0.14 -15.73 -4.60
C VAL A 40 -1.34 -14.77 -4.71
N GLY A 41 -1.17 -13.60 -5.36
CA GLY A 41 -2.25 -12.64 -5.57
C GLY A 41 -2.18 -11.35 -4.75
N LYS A 42 -1.06 -11.06 -4.05
CA LYS A 42 -0.92 -9.82 -3.22
C LYS A 42 -1.13 -8.54 -4.03
N THR A 43 -0.34 -8.34 -5.10
CA THR A 43 -0.47 -7.22 -6.03
C THR A 43 -1.85 -7.19 -6.69
N THR A 44 -2.40 -8.37 -7.04
CA THR A 44 -3.75 -8.46 -7.61
C THR A 44 -4.80 -7.97 -6.62
N LEU A 45 -4.63 -8.20 -5.32
CA LEU A 45 -5.56 -7.68 -4.30
C LEU A 45 -5.52 -6.15 -4.24
N LEU A 46 -4.33 -5.53 -4.22
CA LEU A 46 -4.23 -4.06 -4.30
C LEU A 46 -4.81 -3.52 -5.61
N ALA A 47 -4.48 -4.17 -6.74
CA ALA A 47 -5.03 -3.82 -8.05
C ALA A 47 -6.57 -3.94 -8.09
N THR A 48 -7.14 -4.92 -7.41
CA THR A 48 -8.60 -5.10 -7.29
C THR A 48 -9.24 -3.97 -6.47
N ILE A 49 -8.63 -3.60 -5.34
CA ILE A 49 -9.09 -2.47 -4.52
C ILE A 49 -9.02 -1.16 -5.32
N MET A 50 -8.01 -0.99 -6.18
CA MET A 50 -7.87 0.16 -7.07
C MET A 50 -8.77 0.11 -8.31
N GLY A 51 -9.30 -1.06 -8.71
CA GLY A 51 -10.13 -1.22 -9.90
C GLY A 51 -9.35 -1.47 -11.19
N HIS A 52 -8.14 -2.00 -11.10
CA HIS A 52 -7.30 -2.37 -12.24
C HIS A 52 -7.52 -3.83 -12.72
N THR A 53 -8.40 -4.59 -12.06
CA THR A 53 -8.66 -5.99 -12.37
C THR A 53 -10.07 -6.20 -12.89
N THR A 54 -10.34 -7.39 -13.47
CA THR A 54 -11.70 -7.84 -13.74
C THR A 54 -12.33 -8.30 -12.43
N PHE A 55 -13.42 -7.63 -12.05
CA PHE A 55 -14.19 -7.96 -10.84
C PHE A 55 -15.31 -8.94 -11.21
N HIS A 56 -15.29 -10.16 -10.65
CA HIS A 56 -16.24 -11.21 -10.99
C HIS A 56 -17.40 -11.32 -10.00
N ALA A 57 -17.13 -11.22 -8.69
CA ALA A 57 -18.15 -11.39 -7.66
C ALA A 57 -17.73 -10.78 -6.32
N GLY A 58 -18.71 -10.67 -5.40
CA GLY A 58 -18.49 -10.14 -4.05
C GLY A 58 -18.87 -8.69 -3.90
N ASN A 59 -18.37 -8.05 -2.84
CA ASN A 59 -18.57 -6.63 -2.57
C ASN A 59 -17.27 -5.99 -2.06
N ILE A 60 -17.01 -4.75 -2.47
CA ILE A 60 -15.93 -3.91 -1.94
C ILE A 60 -16.55 -2.58 -1.53
N GLU A 61 -16.42 -2.26 -0.26
CA GLU A 61 -16.88 -1.00 0.31
C GLU A 61 -15.71 -0.20 0.87
N TYR A 62 -15.69 1.09 0.56
CA TYR A 62 -14.79 2.06 1.13
C TYR A 62 -15.63 3.10 1.89
N ARG A 63 -15.44 3.20 3.21
CA ARG A 63 -16.25 4.05 4.10
C ARG A 63 -17.75 3.84 3.88
N SER A 64 -18.16 2.56 3.88
CA SER A 64 -19.56 2.14 3.66
C SER A 64 -20.14 2.51 2.29
N LYS A 65 -19.31 2.93 1.33
CA LYS A 65 -19.72 3.19 -0.06
C LYS A 65 -19.24 2.04 -0.95
N PRO A 66 -20.12 1.42 -1.76
CA PRO A 66 -19.71 0.39 -2.70
C PRO A 66 -18.83 1.00 -3.80
N ILE A 67 -17.64 0.42 -4.01
CA ILE A 67 -16.67 0.91 -4.99
C ILE A 67 -16.35 -0.10 -6.09
N ALA A 68 -16.88 -1.32 -6.05
CA ALA A 68 -16.52 -2.38 -6.99
C ALA A 68 -16.70 -1.98 -8.47
N LYS A 69 -17.70 -1.16 -8.78
CA LYS A 69 -18.01 -0.68 -10.14
C LYS A 69 -17.41 0.69 -10.48
N LEU A 70 -16.76 1.36 -9.52
CA LEU A 70 -16.17 2.67 -9.77
C LEU A 70 -14.85 2.54 -10.55
N PRO A 71 -14.61 3.41 -11.52
CA PRO A 71 -13.32 3.48 -12.21
C PRO A 71 -12.21 3.98 -11.26
N VAL A 72 -10.97 3.70 -11.62
CA VAL A 72 -9.77 4.03 -10.82
C VAL A 72 -9.75 5.48 -10.36
N TYR A 73 -9.99 6.43 -11.27
CA TYR A 73 -9.92 7.86 -10.96
C TYR A 73 -10.96 8.31 -9.91
N GLU A 74 -12.14 7.67 -9.86
CA GLU A 74 -13.14 7.94 -8.82
C GLU A 74 -12.69 7.38 -7.47
N ARG A 75 -12.10 6.16 -7.43
CA ARG A 75 -11.53 5.61 -6.20
C ARG A 75 -10.41 6.50 -5.65
N CYS A 76 -9.54 7.02 -6.51
CA CYS A 76 -8.54 8.02 -6.13
C CYS A 76 -9.18 9.31 -5.59
N ARG A 77 -10.29 9.78 -6.20
CA ARG A 77 -11.00 10.98 -5.72
C ARG A 77 -11.68 10.77 -4.37
N LEU A 78 -12.08 9.54 -4.05
CA LEU A 78 -12.61 9.20 -2.74
C LEU A 78 -11.54 9.20 -1.64
N GLY A 79 -10.24 9.13 -1.99
CA GLY A 79 -9.13 9.16 -1.04
C GLY A 79 -8.35 7.86 -0.93
N ILE A 80 -8.37 7.00 -1.96
CA ILE A 80 -7.51 5.80 -2.01
C ILE A 80 -6.26 6.16 -2.81
N GLY A 81 -5.08 6.07 -2.18
CA GLY A 81 -3.77 6.24 -2.81
C GLY A 81 -3.08 4.89 -3.04
N LEU A 82 -2.26 4.81 -4.08
CA LEU A 82 -1.45 3.61 -4.39
C LEU A 82 0.01 4.00 -4.59
N VAL A 83 0.90 3.25 -3.96
CA VAL A 83 2.34 3.22 -4.25
C VAL A 83 2.64 1.86 -4.87
N PRO A 84 2.85 1.78 -6.19
CA PRO A 84 3.13 0.53 -6.88
C PRO A 84 4.58 0.07 -6.64
N GLN A 85 4.85 -1.23 -6.80
CA GLN A 85 6.17 -1.84 -6.69
C GLN A 85 7.20 -1.18 -7.64
N THR A 86 6.78 -0.81 -8.84
CA THR A 86 7.60 -0.16 -9.87
C THR A 86 7.90 1.32 -9.61
N ARG A 87 7.31 1.90 -8.52
CA ARG A 87 7.41 3.32 -8.14
C ARG A 87 6.72 4.26 -9.12
N ASP A 88 6.77 4.00 -10.42
CA ASP A 88 6.14 4.74 -11.53
C ASP A 88 6.35 6.26 -11.46
N ILE A 89 7.57 6.68 -11.07
CA ILE A 89 7.93 8.11 -11.11
C ILE A 89 8.08 8.58 -12.55
N PHE A 90 7.89 9.87 -12.77
CA PHE A 90 8.13 10.49 -14.08
C PHE A 90 9.62 10.88 -14.19
N PRO A 91 10.42 10.13 -15.00
CA PRO A 91 11.89 10.33 -15.02
C PRO A 91 12.32 11.68 -15.60
N SER A 92 11.48 12.29 -16.46
CA SER A 92 11.70 13.57 -17.10
C SER A 92 11.13 14.78 -16.37
N LEU A 93 10.46 14.54 -15.24
CA LEU A 93 10.00 15.61 -14.34
C LEU A 93 10.95 15.71 -13.15
N THR A 94 11.09 16.91 -12.59
CA THR A 94 11.79 17.14 -11.33
C THR A 94 11.06 16.46 -10.17
N VAL A 95 11.73 16.34 -9.02
CA VAL A 95 11.10 15.83 -7.78
C VAL A 95 9.87 16.67 -7.44
N GLU A 96 9.98 18.01 -7.50
CA GLU A 96 8.86 18.90 -7.18
C GLU A 96 7.72 18.78 -8.19
N GLU A 97 8.01 18.67 -9.48
CA GLU A 97 7.00 18.44 -10.52
C GLU A 97 6.31 17.08 -10.36
N ASN A 98 7.07 16.01 -10.02
CA ASN A 98 6.49 14.70 -9.70
C ASN A 98 5.48 14.76 -8.53
N LEU A 99 5.77 15.56 -7.50
CA LEU A 99 4.84 15.79 -6.39
C LEU A 99 3.63 16.60 -6.85
N THR A 100 3.86 17.63 -7.69
CA THR A 100 2.82 18.56 -8.17
C THR A 100 1.71 17.84 -8.94
N VAL A 101 2.03 16.86 -9.78
CA VAL A 101 1.02 16.17 -10.64
C VAL A 101 -0.09 15.47 -9.86
N ALA A 102 0.16 15.11 -8.60
CA ALA A 102 -0.83 14.44 -7.75
C ALA A 102 -1.50 15.40 -6.74
N THR A 103 -1.07 16.65 -6.68
CA THR A 103 -1.50 17.60 -5.64
C THR A 103 -3.00 17.81 -5.62
N ARG A 104 -3.58 17.66 -4.43
CA ARG A 104 -4.97 18.00 -4.10
C ARG A 104 -5.00 18.82 -2.82
N PRO A 105 -6.00 19.69 -2.65
CA PRO A 105 -6.20 20.41 -1.40
C PRO A 105 -6.39 19.44 -0.23
N GLY A 106 -5.68 19.67 0.89
CA GLY A 106 -5.83 18.87 2.09
C GLY A 106 -4.66 18.99 3.04
N ARG A 107 -4.51 17.99 3.90
CA ARG A 107 -3.52 17.95 4.98
C ARG A 107 -2.07 17.82 4.45
N TRP A 108 -1.88 17.06 3.36
CA TRP A 108 -0.56 16.83 2.78
C TRP A 108 -0.19 17.97 1.84
N THR A 109 0.91 18.64 2.15
CA THR A 109 1.53 19.75 1.41
C THR A 109 2.98 19.39 1.10
N PHE A 110 3.64 20.21 0.28
CA PHE A 110 5.08 20.05 -0.01
C PHE A 110 5.91 20.06 1.27
N GLU A 111 5.63 20.99 2.19
CA GLU A 111 6.34 21.12 3.46
C GLU A 111 6.23 19.84 4.29
N ARG A 112 5.04 19.24 4.36
CA ARG A 112 4.83 17.98 5.11
C ARG A 112 5.51 16.78 4.46
N VAL A 113 5.52 16.71 3.12
CA VAL A 113 6.25 15.65 2.40
C VAL A 113 7.75 15.83 2.60
N TYR A 114 8.26 17.06 2.54
CA TYR A 114 9.69 17.35 2.78
C TYR A 114 10.09 17.15 4.24
N ASP A 115 9.20 17.40 5.20
CA ASP A 115 9.42 17.08 6.60
C ASP A 115 9.46 15.55 6.85
N LEU A 116 8.64 14.78 6.14
CA LEU A 116 8.67 13.32 6.17
C LEU A 116 9.93 12.76 5.47
N PHE A 117 10.34 13.37 4.37
CA PHE A 117 11.47 12.96 3.53
C PHE A 117 12.40 14.15 3.21
N PRO A 118 13.27 14.57 4.14
CA PRO A 118 14.15 15.74 3.93
C PRO A 118 15.04 15.63 2.69
N LYS A 119 15.43 14.41 2.30
CA LYS A 119 16.21 14.18 1.08
C LYS A 119 15.50 14.65 -0.20
N LEU A 120 14.17 14.60 -0.23
CA LEU A 120 13.43 15.12 -1.38
C LEU A 120 13.50 16.64 -1.48
N ALA A 121 13.52 17.35 -0.34
CA ALA A 121 13.73 18.81 -0.32
C ALA A 121 15.09 19.21 -0.88
N GLU A 122 16.16 18.48 -0.50
CA GLU A 122 17.51 18.69 -1.02
C GLU A 122 17.59 18.45 -2.54
N ARG A 123 16.74 17.58 -3.07
CA ARG A 123 16.72 17.14 -4.47
C ARG A 123 15.57 17.71 -5.29
N ARG A 124 14.82 18.71 -4.79
CA ARG A 124 13.57 19.18 -5.40
C ARG A 124 13.68 19.56 -6.88
N SER A 125 14.83 20.09 -7.32
CA SER A 125 15.11 20.49 -8.70
C SER A 125 15.79 19.40 -9.55
N HIS A 126 16.13 18.24 -8.98
CA HIS A 126 16.70 17.13 -9.74
C HIS A 126 15.59 16.38 -10.47
N TRP A 127 15.89 15.85 -11.63
CA TRP A 127 14.96 15.02 -12.38
C TRP A 127 14.82 13.63 -11.75
N GLY A 128 13.68 12.97 -11.99
CA GLY A 128 13.38 11.66 -11.43
C GLY A 128 14.41 10.59 -11.79
N ASN A 129 15.07 10.69 -12.96
CA ASN A 129 16.14 9.78 -13.37
C ASN A 129 17.52 10.14 -12.77
N GLN A 130 17.66 11.26 -12.05
CA GLN A 130 18.91 11.69 -11.41
C GLN A 130 18.97 11.35 -9.92
N ILE A 131 17.92 10.80 -9.35
CA ILE A 131 17.85 10.42 -7.95
C ILE A 131 18.01 8.92 -7.75
N SER A 132 18.51 8.52 -6.59
CA SER A 132 18.72 7.11 -6.24
C SER A 132 17.41 6.33 -6.14
N GLY A 133 17.48 4.98 -6.21
CA GLY A 133 16.29 4.13 -6.06
C GLY A 133 15.55 4.33 -4.73
N GLY A 134 16.26 4.62 -3.65
CA GLY A 134 15.64 4.97 -2.35
C GLY A 134 14.94 6.32 -2.38
N GLU A 135 15.54 7.34 -2.99
CA GLU A 135 14.92 8.65 -3.19
C GLU A 135 13.69 8.55 -4.12
N GLN A 136 13.76 7.71 -5.16
CA GLN A 136 12.61 7.41 -6.02
C GLN A 136 11.46 6.76 -5.24
N GLN A 137 11.76 5.89 -4.30
CA GLN A 137 10.74 5.28 -3.43
C GLN A 137 10.10 6.31 -2.51
N MET A 138 10.91 7.17 -1.88
CA MET A 138 10.40 8.31 -1.08
C MET A 138 9.52 9.23 -1.93
N LEU A 139 9.94 9.51 -3.18
CA LEU A 139 9.18 10.33 -4.12
C LEU A 139 7.84 9.68 -4.49
N ALA A 140 7.81 8.37 -4.75
CA ALA A 140 6.57 7.65 -5.05
C ALA A 140 5.57 7.70 -3.88
N ILE A 141 6.06 7.52 -2.64
CA ILE A 141 5.23 7.67 -1.43
C ILE A 141 4.77 9.12 -1.27
N GLY A 142 5.69 10.09 -1.38
CA GLY A 142 5.38 11.52 -1.29
C GLY A 142 4.33 11.95 -2.30
N ARG A 143 4.46 11.51 -3.55
CA ARG A 143 3.48 11.78 -4.61
C ARG A 143 2.11 11.19 -4.28
N ALA A 144 2.04 9.96 -3.76
CA ALA A 144 0.78 9.36 -3.34
C ALA A 144 0.14 10.16 -2.19
N LEU A 145 0.94 10.65 -1.23
CA LEU A 145 0.48 11.51 -0.12
C LEU A 145 -0.05 12.85 -0.60
N MET A 146 0.55 13.48 -1.64
CA MET A 146 0.07 14.73 -2.23
C MET A 146 -1.36 14.62 -2.80
N GLY A 147 -1.83 13.40 -3.10
CA GLY A 147 -3.23 13.12 -3.41
C GLY A 147 -4.18 13.24 -2.23
N ASN A 148 -3.67 13.52 -1.03
CA ASN A 148 -4.41 13.62 0.23
C ASN A 148 -5.28 12.38 0.53
N PRO A 149 -4.69 11.15 0.49
CA PRO A 149 -5.44 9.93 0.74
C PRO A 149 -5.81 9.79 2.22
N THR A 150 -6.85 8.99 2.48
CA THR A 150 -7.16 8.48 3.82
C THR A 150 -6.87 6.99 3.94
N LEU A 151 -6.72 6.30 2.80
CA LEU A 151 -6.23 4.94 2.67
C LEU A 151 -5.05 4.91 1.70
N LEU A 152 -3.91 4.41 2.16
CA LEU A 152 -2.71 4.23 1.33
C LEU A 152 -2.43 2.74 1.15
N LEU A 153 -2.42 2.31 -0.11
CA LEU A 153 -2.04 0.96 -0.53
C LEU A 153 -0.58 1.00 -0.97
N MET A 154 0.25 0.09 -0.46
CA MET A 154 1.67 0.02 -0.83
C MET A 154 2.06 -1.40 -1.22
N ASP A 155 2.62 -1.54 -2.41
CA ASP A 155 3.05 -2.83 -2.96
C ASP A 155 4.57 -2.95 -2.89
N GLU A 156 5.04 -3.77 -1.95
CA GLU A 156 6.45 -4.09 -1.69
C GLU A 156 7.39 -2.86 -1.66
N PRO A 157 7.04 -1.81 -0.85
CA PRO A 157 7.77 -0.54 -0.87
C PRO A 157 9.21 -0.64 -0.36
N LEU A 158 9.61 -1.72 0.29
CA LEU A 158 10.95 -1.92 0.85
C LEU A 158 11.85 -2.77 -0.04
N GLU A 159 11.33 -3.33 -1.14
CA GLU A 159 12.06 -4.27 -1.98
C GLU A 159 13.25 -3.61 -2.71
N GLY A 160 14.39 -4.31 -2.71
CA GLY A 160 15.59 -3.89 -3.45
C GLY A 160 16.28 -2.63 -2.91
N LEU A 161 15.97 -2.22 -1.69
CA LEU A 161 16.56 -1.02 -1.06
C LEU A 161 17.70 -1.37 -0.09
N ALA A 162 18.64 -0.44 0.04
CA ALA A 162 19.71 -0.55 1.04
C ALA A 162 19.12 -0.50 2.47
N PRO A 163 19.71 -1.22 3.45
CA PRO A 163 19.17 -1.29 4.81
C PRO A 163 18.90 0.06 5.46
N ILE A 164 19.78 1.04 5.26
CA ILE A 164 19.59 2.40 5.81
C ILE A 164 18.33 3.09 5.24
N ILE A 165 18.00 2.84 3.98
CA ILE A 165 16.77 3.39 3.36
C ILE A 165 15.53 2.68 3.88
N VAL A 166 15.62 1.35 4.08
CA VAL A 166 14.54 0.56 4.69
C VAL A 166 14.20 1.13 6.07
N GLU A 167 15.20 1.45 6.90
CA GLU A 167 14.98 2.06 8.22
C GLU A 167 14.24 3.42 8.12
N VAL A 168 14.68 4.29 7.20
CA VAL A 168 14.02 5.59 6.96
C VAL A 168 12.56 5.39 6.54
N LEU A 169 12.28 4.46 5.64
CA LEU A 169 10.92 4.18 5.18
C LEU A 169 10.05 3.57 6.27
N LEU A 170 10.59 2.68 7.11
CA LEU A 170 9.87 2.11 8.25
C LEU A 170 9.50 3.19 9.28
N GLN A 171 10.41 4.14 9.57
CA GLN A 171 10.11 5.27 10.44
C GLN A 171 9.00 6.17 9.84
N ALA A 172 9.09 6.45 8.53
CA ALA A 172 8.05 7.21 7.84
C ALA A 172 6.69 6.48 7.90
N LEU A 173 6.65 5.16 7.65
CA LEU A 173 5.44 4.36 7.76
C LEU A 173 4.85 4.39 9.18
N GLN A 174 5.69 4.25 10.21
CA GLN A 174 5.24 4.35 11.60
C GLN A 174 4.62 5.72 11.90
N ARG A 175 5.24 6.80 11.41
CA ARG A 175 4.70 8.16 11.54
C ARG A 175 3.35 8.30 10.84
N LEU A 176 3.24 7.85 9.59
CA LEU A 176 1.98 7.89 8.82
C LEU A 176 0.84 7.16 9.55
N ILE A 177 1.12 5.98 10.11
CA ILE A 177 0.12 5.16 10.79
C ILE A 177 -0.25 5.76 12.16
N ARG A 178 0.75 6.12 12.98
CA ARG A 178 0.52 6.50 14.39
C ARG A 178 0.15 7.97 14.57
N GLU A 179 0.87 8.87 13.89
CA GLU A 179 0.73 10.31 14.09
C GLU A 179 -0.25 10.93 13.10
N ASP A 180 -0.17 10.52 11.83
CA ASP A 180 -1.03 11.03 10.76
C ASP A 180 -2.37 10.31 10.68
N SER A 181 -2.51 9.18 11.39
CA SER A 181 -3.74 8.39 11.44
C SER A 181 -4.23 7.95 10.05
N LEU A 182 -3.29 7.67 9.16
CA LEU A 182 -3.57 7.17 7.81
C LEU A 182 -3.88 5.68 7.88
N ALA A 183 -4.95 5.23 7.24
CA ALA A 183 -5.18 3.81 7.04
C ALA A 183 -4.18 3.29 5.99
N VAL A 184 -3.56 2.14 6.26
CA VAL A 184 -2.49 1.58 5.42
C VAL A 184 -2.73 0.11 5.14
N VAL A 185 -2.61 -0.29 3.88
CA VAL A 185 -2.45 -1.69 3.46
C VAL A 185 -1.05 -1.84 2.90
N LEU A 186 -0.23 -2.64 3.57
CA LEU A 186 1.17 -2.86 3.23
C LEU A 186 1.36 -4.29 2.73
N VAL A 187 1.60 -4.47 1.45
CA VAL A 187 2.05 -5.74 0.88
C VAL A 187 3.56 -5.84 1.03
N GLU A 188 4.05 -6.92 1.60
CA GLU A 188 5.49 -7.14 1.79
C GLU A 188 5.86 -8.63 1.79
N GLN A 189 7.10 -8.91 1.36
CA GLN A 189 7.74 -10.21 1.48
C GLN A 189 8.51 -10.35 2.81
N HIS A 190 9.08 -9.24 3.28
CA HIS A 190 9.81 -9.16 4.55
C HIS A 190 8.82 -9.13 5.73
N ALA A 191 8.21 -10.29 6.02
CA ALA A 191 7.11 -10.42 6.96
C ALA A 191 7.37 -9.76 8.32
N LYS A 192 8.58 -9.95 8.91
CA LYS A 192 8.90 -9.36 10.21
C LYS A 192 8.86 -7.83 10.21
N LEU A 193 9.30 -7.19 9.11
CA LEU A 193 9.28 -5.72 8.98
C LEU A 193 7.84 -5.22 8.87
N ALA A 194 7.03 -5.85 8.02
CA ALA A 194 5.63 -5.48 7.85
C ALA A 194 4.83 -5.67 9.15
N LEU A 195 4.98 -6.83 9.81
CA LEU A 195 4.30 -7.12 11.08
C LEU A 195 4.72 -6.17 12.20
N GLY A 196 5.96 -5.66 12.18
CA GLY A 196 6.47 -4.73 13.18
C GLY A 196 5.84 -3.33 13.11
N VAL A 197 5.23 -2.96 11.98
CA VAL A 197 4.63 -1.64 11.77
C VAL A 197 3.10 -1.67 11.66
N THR A 198 2.49 -2.86 11.55
CA THR A 198 1.04 -3.02 11.36
C THR A 198 0.37 -3.67 12.58
N GLN A 199 -0.92 -3.40 12.79
CA GLN A 199 -1.70 -4.00 13.88
C GLN A 199 -2.29 -5.35 13.49
N SER A 200 -2.64 -5.54 12.20
CA SER A 200 -3.27 -6.75 11.68
C SER A 200 -2.51 -7.30 10.48
N ALA A 201 -2.68 -8.57 10.24
CA ALA A 201 -2.05 -9.26 9.12
C ALA A 201 -3.02 -10.21 8.41
N LEU A 202 -2.88 -10.26 7.09
CA LEU A 202 -3.42 -11.28 6.22
C LEU A 202 -2.26 -12.08 5.63
N VAL A 203 -2.41 -13.41 5.57
CA VAL A 203 -1.53 -14.23 4.74
C VAL A 203 -2.34 -14.80 3.59
N LEU A 204 -1.91 -14.50 2.37
CA LEU A 204 -2.50 -15.05 1.15
C LEU A 204 -1.76 -16.32 0.72
N ASN A 205 -2.53 -17.32 0.33
CA ASN A 205 -2.04 -18.53 -0.31
C ASN A 205 -2.97 -18.88 -1.48
N ARG A 206 -2.43 -18.98 -2.68
CA ARG A 206 -3.16 -19.35 -3.91
C ARG A 206 -4.49 -18.60 -4.08
N GLY A 207 -4.43 -17.29 -3.90
CA GLY A 207 -5.59 -16.41 -4.09
C GLY A 207 -6.65 -16.46 -2.98
N ARG A 208 -6.38 -17.14 -1.86
CA ARG A 208 -7.28 -17.25 -0.70
C ARG A 208 -6.60 -16.76 0.57
N ILE A 209 -7.37 -16.38 1.58
CA ILE A 209 -6.86 -15.99 2.89
C ILE A 209 -6.58 -17.25 3.71
N ALA A 210 -5.30 -17.49 4.03
CA ALA A 210 -4.86 -18.56 4.93
C ALA A 210 -4.79 -18.12 6.40
N TYR A 211 -4.63 -16.81 6.65
CA TYR A 211 -4.63 -16.22 7.99
C TYR A 211 -5.23 -14.81 7.92
N ASN A 212 -6.01 -14.46 8.94
CA ASN A 212 -6.50 -13.11 9.19
C ASN A 212 -6.55 -12.89 10.71
N GLY A 213 -5.72 -11.99 11.22
CA GLY A 213 -5.66 -11.75 12.66
C GLY A 213 -4.58 -10.73 13.06
N PRO A 214 -4.30 -10.59 14.38
CA PRO A 214 -3.30 -9.66 14.89
C PRO A 214 -1.88 -9.95 14.36
N SER A 215 -1.14 -8.89 14.01
CA SER A 215 0.29 -9.01 13.62
C SER A 215 1.14 -9.60 14.76
N ALA A 216 0.79 -9.28 16.00
CA ALA A 216 1.50 -9.75 17.19
C ALA A 216 1.49 -11.28 17.32
N ASP A 217 0.42 -11.95 16.93
CA ASP A 217 0.29 -13.41 17.01
C ASP A 217 1.29 -14.11 16.09
N LEU A 218 1.51 -13.54 14.89
CA LEU A 218 2.49 -14.08 13.93
C LEU A 218 3.94 -13.75 14.34
N LEU A 219 4.18 -12.60 14.97
CA LEU A 219 5.48 -12.24 15.51
C LEU A 219 5.87 -13.15 16.70
N ALA A 220 4.90 -13.54 17.53
CA ALA A 220 5.11 -14.41 18.69
C ALA A 220 5.37 -15.86 18.28
N ASP A 221 4.93 -16.30 17.08
CA ASP A 221 5.15 -17.66 16.58
C ASP A 221 5.82 -17.70 15.20
N PRO A 222 7.16 -17.60 15.16
CA PRO A 222 7.93 -17.64 13.90
C PRO A 222 7.76 -18.95 13.10
N ARG A 223 7.43 -20.08 13.76
CA ARG A 223 7.21 -21.36 13.07
C ARG A 223 5.89 -21.32 12.30
N ARG A 224 4.83 -20.82 12.93
CA ARG A 224 3.54 -20.61 12.29
C ARG A 224 3.64 -19.61 11.13
N LEU A 225 4.33 -18.48 11.32
CA LEU A 225 4.60 -17.53 10.26
C LEU A 225 5.27 -18.18 9.06
N THR A 226 6.35 -18.94 9.30
CA THR A 226 7.08 -19.64 8.23
C THR A 226 6.17 -20.65 7.52
N SER A 227 5.39 -21.46 8.25
CA SER A 227 4.49 -22.44 7.64
C SER A 227 3.41 -21.79 6.76
N LEU A 228 2.87 -20.64 7.16
CA LEU A 228 1.83 -19.92 6.41
C LEU A 228 2.39 -19.22 5.16
N VAL A 229 3.61 -18.68 5.24
CA VAL A 229 4.21 -17.93 4.13
C VAL A 229 4.91 -18.85 3.12
N VAL A 230 5.41 -20.04 3.55
CA VAL A 230 6.15 -20.98 2.70
C VAL A 230 5.25 -22.08 2.12
N ALA A 231 4.10 -22.36 2.73
CA ALA A 231 3.13 -23.33 2.21
C ALA A 231 2.46 -22.83 0.92
#